data_eec12eaba6d11311dfd2d8371d7dd39c
#
_entry.id   eec12eaba6d11311dfd2d8371d7dd39c
#
_cell.length_a   1.000
_cell.length_b   1.000
_cell.length_c   1.000
_cell.angle_alpha   90.00
_cell.angle_beta   90.00
_cell.angle_gamma   90.00
#
_symmetry.space_group_name_H-M   'P 1'
#
loop_
_entity.id
_entity.type
_entity.pdbx_description
1 polymer ?
#
loop_
_entity_poly.entity_id
_entity_poly.type
_entity_poly.pdbx_seq_one_letter_code
_entity_poly.pdbx_strand_id
1 'polypeptide(L)'
;MNTITIAIILPFLVALIIPFLKKKIFHIHIGWFVVTVPTALFILLLRFVPEVAAGETFAYSIDWIPSYQINFLTYLDGLSLIFALLITGIGALVTLYSIFYLSKYENLKSFYTYLLLFMGSMLGVVFSDNLMGLYVFWELTSISSFLLIAFWFHRKLSREGAQKSLLITVSGGFAMLVGFIMVYVMADTMSIREIITILPEMSDHPLFAPAMVLILLGAFTKSAQFPFHIWLPTAMEAPTPVSAYLHSATMVKAGIYLVARFTPVFGSEEMWFW
;
A
#
# COMPACT_ATOMS: atom_id res chain seq x y z
N MET A 1 -16.78 7.73 12.61
CA MET A 1 -15.62 7.28 11.83
C MET A 1 -15.38 5.82 12.16
N ASN A 2 -15.41 4.94 11.16
CA ASN A 2 -15.27 3.49 11.38
C ASN A 2 -13.82 3.13 11.74
N THR A 3 -13.61 2.02 12.44
CA THR A 3 -12.31 1.49 12.85
C THR A 3 -11.33 1.34 11.69
N ILE A 4 -11.79 0.90 10.51
CA ILE A 4 -10.97 0.74 9.30
C ILE A 4 -10.48 2.10 8.79
N THR A 5 -11.36 3.08 8.72
CA THR A 5 -11.01 4.46 8.33
C THR A 5 -9.97 5.06 9.31
N ILE A 6 -10.13 4.81 10.62
CA ILE A 6 -9.15 5.23 11.62
C ILE A 6 -7.80 4.56 11.37
N ALA A 7 -7.79 3.26 11.03
CA ALA A 7 -6.55 2.53 10.77
C ALA A 7 -5.77 3.10 9.57
N ILE A 8 -6.46 3.59 8.54
CA ILE A 8 -5.82 4.26 7.40
C ILE A 8 -5.33 5.66 7.78
N ILE A 9 -6.17 6.46 8.43
CA ILE A 9 -5.92 7.90 8.65
C ILE A 9 -4.91 8.15 9.78
N LEU A 10 -4.91 7.34 10.85
CA LEU A 10 -4.06 7.56 12.02
C LEU A 10 -2.56 7.65 11.69
N PRO A 11 -1.96 6.77 10.87
CA PRO A 11 -0.56 6.91 10.48
C PRO A 11 -0.26 8.25 9.78
N PHE A 12 -1.16 8.72 8.89
CA PHE A 12 -1.00 10.02 8.22
C PHE A 12 -1.06 11.19 9.21
N LEU A 13 -2.03 11.20 10.13
CA LEU A 13 -2.15 12.24 11.15
C LEU A 13 -0.90 12.31 12.03
N VAL A 14 -0.41 11.16 12.49
CA VAL A 14 0.80 11.13 13.33
C VAL A 14 2.02 11.53 12.50
N ALA A 15 2.12 11.12 11.23
CA ALA A 15 3.19 11.54 10.32
C ALA A 15 3.24 13.08 10.17
N LEU A 16 2.09 13.75 10.09
CA LEU A 16 2.01 15.21 10.04
C LEU A 16 2.46 15.90 11.34
N ILE A 17 2.28 15.25 12.49
CA ILE A 17 2.66 15.80 13.80
C ILE A 17 4.16 15.64 14.09
N ILE A 18 4.79 14.53 13.66
CA ILE A 18 6.20 14.20 13.96
C ILE A 18 7.19 15.35 13.66
N PRO A 19 7.12 16.08 12.53
CA PRO A 19 8.07 17.16 12.25
C PRO A 19 8.10 18.27 13.31
N PHE A 20 6.97 18.48 13.99
CA PHE A 20 6.82 19.51 15.04
C PHE A 20 7.27 19.03 16.42
N LEU A 21 7.42 17.72 16.64
CA LEU A 21 7.87 17.16 17.92
C LEU A 21 9.37 17.40 18.11
N LYS A 22 9.81 17.44 19.38
CA LYS A 22 11.25 17.41 19.70
C LYS A 22 11.81 16.01 19.44
N LYS A 23 13.11 15.89 19.10
CA LYS A 23 13.80 14.59 18.90
C LYS A 23 13.70 13.68 20.12
N LYS A 24 13.56 14.26 21.30
CA LYS A 24 13.27 13.58 22.57
C LYS A 24 12.00 14.18 23.20
N ILE A 25 11.04 13.33 23.52
CA ILE A 25 9.83 13.67 24.26
C ILE A 25 10.05 13.12 25.67
N PHE A 26 10.00 13.99 26.71
CA PHE A 26 10.28 13.59 28.11
C PHE A 26 11.60 12.78 28.27
N HIS A 27 12.68 13.18 27.57
CA HIS A 27 13.97 12.48 27.54
C HIS A 27 13.96 11.09 26.84
N ILE A 28 12.83 10.63 26.35
CA ILE A 28 12.67 9.35 25.62
C ILE A 28 12.88 9.58 24.12
N HIS A 29 13.44 8.59 23.43
CA HIS A 29 13.63 8.61 21.98
C HIS A 29 12.27 8.66 21.25
N ILE A 30 12.12 9.54 20.25
CA ILE A 30 10.86 9.75 19.51
C ILE A 30 10.27 8.44 18.94
N GLY A 31 11.11 7.46 18.61
CA GLY A 31 10.70 6.16 18.11
C GLY A 31 9.78 5.39 19.06
N TRP A 32 9.93 5.57 20.39
CA TRP A 32 9.03 4.96 21.36
C TRP A 32 7.59 5.49 21.27
N PHE A 33 7.45 6.76 20.93
CA PHE A 33 6.12 7.32 20.61
C PHE A 33 5.59 6.75 19.29
N VAL A 34 6.44 6.66 18.27
CA VAL A 34 6.00 6.19 16.94
C VAL A 34 5.62 4.71 16.95
N VAL A 35 6.31 3.85 17.70
CA VAL A 35 6.01 2.40 17.75
C VAL A 35 4.63 2.10 18.34
N THR A 36 4.08 3.01 19.15
CA THR A 36 2.72 2.82 19.69
C THR A 36 1.66 2.81 18.59
N VAL A 37 1.87 3.51 17.47
CA VAL A 37 0.91 3.60 16.34
C VAL A 37 0.72 2.24 15.67
N PRO A 38 1.76 1.62 15.07
CA PRO A 38 1.58 0.31 14.44
C PRO A 38 1.18 -0.78 15.44
N THR A 39 1.66 -0.72 16.69
CA THR A 39 1.27 -1.69 17.73
C THR A 39 -0.21 -1.56 18.09
N ALA A 40 -0.71 -0.34 18.29
CA ALA A 40 -2.12 -0.12 18.59
C ALA A 40 -3.02 -0.55 17.41
N LEU A 41 -2.61 -0.26 16.16
CA LEU A 41 -3.32 -0.68 14.96
C LEU A 41 -3.33 -2.20 14.82
N PHE A 42 -2.21 -2.86 15.08
CA PHE A 42 -2.13 -4.31 15.04
C PHE A 42 -3.10 -4.96 16.04
N ILE A 43 -3.08 -4.50 17.31
CA ILE A 43 -3.99 -4.99 18.35
C ILE A 43 -5.45 -4.71 17.97
N LEU A 44 -5.73 -3.54 17.42
CA LEU A 44 -7.07 -3.17 16.98
C LEU A 44 -7.57 -4.09 15.86
N LEU A 45 -6.74 -4.41 14.89
CA LEU A 45 -7.08 -5.28 13.76
C LEU A 45 -7.22 -6.75 14.18
N LEU A 46 -6.46 -7.22 15.19
CA LEU A 46 -6.62 -8.57 15.72
C LEU A 46 -8.04 -8.85 16.25
N ARG A 47 -8.80 -7.83 16.65
CA ARG A 47 -10.19 -7.99 17.13
C ARG A 47 -11.13 -8.47 16.03
N PHE A 48 -10.83 -8.19 14.76
CA PHE A 48 -11.64 -8.62 13.62
C PHE A 48 -11.35 -10.06 13.17
N VAL A 49 -10.30 -10.69 13.71
CA VAL A 49 -9.92 -12.05 13.27
C VAL A 49 -11.04 -13.09 13.50
N PRO A 50 -11.71 -13.14 14.67
CA PRO A 50 -12.79 -14.11 14.89
C PRO A 50 -13.99 -13.90 13.95
N GLU A 51 -14.38 -12.64 13.74
CA GLU A 51 -15.52 -12.25 12.93
C GLU A 51 -15.27 -12.57 11.44
N VAL A 52 -14.10 -12.20 10.94
CA VAL A 52 -13.69 -12.49 9.57
C VAL A 52 -13.46 -13.98 9.35
N ALA A 53 -12.97 -14.73 10.34
CA ALA A 53 -12.85 -16.18 10.26
C ALA A 53 -14.23 -16.88 10.24
N ALA A 54 -15.26 -16.23 10.81
CA ALA A 54 -16.66 -16.67 10.70
C ALA A 54 -17.32 -16.31 9.35
N GLY A 55 -16.58 -15.63 8.45
CA GLY A 55 -17.07 -15.21 7.14
C GLY A 55 -17.70 -13.81 7.11
N GLU A 56 -17.63 -13.06 8.21
CA GLU A 56 -18.14 -11.68 8.23
C GLU A 56 -17.23 -10.73 7.44
N THR A 57 -17.82 -9.72 6.82
CA THR A 57 -17.10 -8.67 6.10
C THR A 57 -17.63 -7.31 6.52
N PHE A 58 -16.77 -6.30 6.49
CA PHE A 58 -17.10 -4.95 6.93
C PHE A 58 -16.87 -3.96 5.80
N ALA A 59 -17.92 -3.24 5.42
CA ALA A 59 -17.86 -2.20 4.40
C ALA A 59 -18.29 -0.86 4.98
N TYR A 60 -17.62 0.21 4.52
CA TYR A 60 -17.97 1.58 4.90
C TYR A 60 -17.74 2.52 3.73
N SER A 61 -18.67 3.47 3.54
CA SER A 61 -18.62 4.47 2.49
C SER A 61 -18.65 5.87 3.08
N ILE A 62 -17.81 6.75 2.53
CA ILE A 62 -17.91 8.20 2.70
C ILE A 62 -17.99 8.79 1.30
N ASP A 63 -19.06 9.50 1.00
CA ASP A 63 -19.23 10.16 -0.28
C ASP A 63 -18.24 11.33 -0.41
N TRP A 64 -17.48 11.33 -1.51
CA TRP A 64 -16.53 12.41 -1.83
C TRP A 64 -16.90 13.11 -3.13
N ILE A 65 -16.94 12.40 -4.26
CA ILE A 65 -17.36 12.93 -5.56
C ILE A 65 -18.38 11.94 -6.17
N PRO A 66 -19.65 11.97 -5.69
CA PRO A 66 -20.66 10.98 -6.10
C PRO A 66 -20.96 10.98 -7.60
N SER A 67 -20.84 12.16 -8.27
CA SER A 67 -21.10 12.32 -9.70
C SER A 67 -20.17 11.48 -10.60
N TYR A 68 -19.00 11.09 -10.11
CA TYR A 68 -18.03 10.23 -10.79
C TYR A 68 -17.83 8.89 -10.08
N GLN A 69 -18.70 8.56 -9.10
CA GLN A 69 -18.58 7.36 -8.25
C GLN A 69 -17.22 7.25 -7.51
N ILE A 70 -16.52 8.39 -7.34
CA ILE A 70 -15.26 8.46 -6.60
C ILE A 70 -15.60 8.72 -5.13
N ASN A 71 -15.82 7.64 -4.40
CA ASN A 71 -16.13 7.67 -2.98
C ASN A 71 -15.03 6.98 -2.19
N PHE A 72 -14.86 7.39 -0.93
CA PHE A 72 -13.96 6.70 -0.02
C PHE A 72 -14.63 5.44 0.51
N LEU A 73 -14.55 4.38 -0.30
CA LEU A 73 -15.06 3.07 0.04
C LEU A 73 -13.97 2.24 0.70
N THR A 74 -14.27 1.69 1.86
CA THR A 74 -13.36 0.77 2.57
C THR A 74 -14.02 -0.57 2.80
N TYR A 75 -13.24 -1.64 2.61
CA TYR A 75 -13.70 -3.00 2.76
C TYR A 75 -12.68 -3.85 3.51
N LEU A 76 -13.17 -4.60 4.49
CA LEU A 76 -12.38 -5.53 5.27
C LEU A 76 -12.95 -6.94 5.12
N ASP A 77 -12.13 -7.81 4.57
CA ASP A 77 -12.33 -9.24 4.40
C ASP A 77 -11.08 -10.02 4.83
N GLY A 78 -11.07 -11.32 4.64
CA GLY A 78 -9.93 -12.17 5.00
C GLY A 78 -8.62 -11.77 4.34
N LEU A 79 -8.66 -11.41 3.04
CA LEU A 79 -7.47 -11.01 2.29
C LEU A 79 -6.91 -9.68 2.82
N SER A 80 -7.76 -8.65 2.93
CA SER A 80 -7.34 -7.34 3.42
C SER A 80 -6.86 -7.39 4.89
N LEU A 81 -7.50 -8.21 5.74
CA LEU A 81 -7.11 -8.35 7.14
C LEU A 81 -5.72 -8.98 7.29
N ILE A 82 -5.41 -10.06 6.55
CA ILE A 82 -4.10 -10.71 6.59
C ILE A 82 -3.00 -9.71 6.20
N PHE A 83 -3.19 -8.98 5.09
CA PHE A 83 -2.22 -7.98 4.66
C PHE A 83 -2.09 -6.82 5.65
N ALA A 84 -3.20 -6.33 6.22
CA ALA A 84 -3.18 -5.26 7.20
C ALA A 84 -2.46 -5.67 8.51
N LEU A 85 -2.64 -6.91 8.96
CA LEU A 85 -1.89 -7.47 10.10
C LEU A 85 -0.39 -7.58 9.79
N LEU A 86 0.00 -8.00 8.58
CA LEU A 86 1.40 -8.00 8.16
C LEU A 86 1.99 -6.58 8.14
N ILE A 87 1.27 -5.61 7.56
CA ILE A 87 1.71 -4.21 7.47
C ILE A 87 1.93 -3.63 8.86
N THR A 88 0.99 -3.81 9.77
CA THR A 88 1.04 -3.22 11.12
C THR A 88 1.98 -3.99 12.05
N GLY A 89 1.96 -5.31 12.02
CA GLY A 89 2.79 -6.17 12.86
C GLY A 89 4.28 -6.03 12.54
N ILE A 90 4.66 -6.19 11.27
CA ILE A 90 6.05 -5.99 10.84
C ILE A 90 6.44 -4.51 10.97
N GLY A 91 5.51 -3.60 10.70
CA GLY A 91 5.71 -2.17 10.93
C GLY A 91 6.06 -1.83 12.38
N ALA A 92 5.43 -2.48 13.37
CA ALA A 92 5.78 -2.33 14.78
C ALA A 92 7.20 -2.82 15.07
N LEU A 93 7.57 -4.01 14.58
CA LEU A 93 8.90 -4.59 14.76
C LEU A 93 9.99 -3.73 14.10
N VAL A 94 9.75 -3.25 12.88
CA VAL A 94 10.67 -2.38 12.14
C VAL A 94 10.83 -1.04 12.84
N THR A 95 9.76 -0.45 13.33
CA THR A 95 9.81 0.80 14.10
C THR A 95 10.62 0.62 15.38
N LEU A 96 10.39 -0.48 16.12
CA LEU A 96 11.14 -0.84 17.32
C LEU A 96 12.63 -1.03 17.02
N TYR A 97 12.96 -1.81 15.98
CA TYR A 97 14.33 -2.04 15.56
C TYR A 97 15.05 -0.73 15.19
N SER A 98 14.34 0.18 14.50
CA SER A 98 14.89 1.48 14.08
C SER A 98 15.34 2.36 15.23
N ILE A 99 14.77 2.22 16.44
CA ILE A 99 15.16 2.97 17.64
C ILE A 99 16.62 2.72 18.00
N PHE A 100 17.07 1.47 17.82
CA PHE A 100 18.42 1.03 18.16
C PHE A 100 19.38 1.06 16.98
N TYR A 101 18.86 0.98 15.75
CA TYR A 101 19.64 0.94 14.53
C TYR A 101 20.11 2.32 14.08
N LEU A 102 19.22 3.33 14.15
CA LEU A 102 19.51 4.66 13.62
C LEU A 102 20.35 5.49 14.60
N SER A 103 21.34 6.18 14.06
CA SER A 103 22.19 7.10 14.82
C SER A 103 21.41 8.33 15.28
N LYS A 104 21.78 8.89 16.44
CA LYS A 104 21.22 10.16 16.96
C LYS A 104 21.50 11.37 16.04
N TYR A 105 22.49 11.27 15.16
CA TYR A 105 22.88 12.33 14.22
C TYR A 105 22.01 12.33 12.96
N GLU A 106 21.26 11.27 12.70
CA GLU A 106 20.38 11.15 11.56
C GLU A 106 19.08 11.94 11.74
N ASN A 107 18.38 12.18 10.63
CA ASN A 107 17.11 12.90 10.65
C ASN A 107 15.95 11.97 11.02
N LEU A 108 15.90 11.59 12.32
CA LEU A 108 14.90 10.67 12.85
C LEU A 108 13.45 11.10 12.57
N LYS A 109 13.19 12.41 12.54
CA LYS A 109 11.85 12.92 12.27
C LYS A 109 11.41 12.56 10.85
N SER A 110 12.24 12.86 9.86
CA SER A 110 11.94 12.53 8.45
C SER A 110 11.78 11.02 8.27
N PHE A 111 12.64 10.22 8.90
CA PHE A 111 12.55 8.76 8.85
C PHE A 111 11.18 8.25 9.31
N TYR A 112 10.76 8.59 10.53
CA TYR A 112 9.50 8.13 11.09
C TYR A 112 8.28 8.73 10.38
N THR A 113 8.37 9.97 9.91
CA THR A 113 7.33 10.57 9.06
C THR A 113 7.12 9.74 7.79
N TYR A 114 8.19 9.46 7.05
CA TYR A 114 8.10 8.69 5.80
C TYR A 114 7.64 7.24 6.05
N LEU A 115 8.08 6.63 7.15
CA LEU A 115 7.67 5.28 7.54
C LEU A 115 6.15 5.20 7.80
N LEU A 116 5.59 6.16 8.53
CA LEU A 116 4.15 6.22 8.79
C LEU A 116 3.33 6.62 7.57
N LEU A 117 3.82 7.53 6.72
CA LEU A 117 3.19 7.83 5.43
C LEU A 117 3.08 6.57 4.57
N PHE A 118 4.15 5.80 4.51
CA PHE A 118 4.17 4.55 3.76
C PHE A 118 3.20 3.52 4.36
N MET A 119 3.17 3.37 5.70
CA MET A 119 2.25 2.47 6.39
C MET A 119 0.79 2.83 6.12
N GLY A 120 0.41 4.10 6.26
CA GLY A 120 -0.94 4.58 5.97
C GLY A 120 -1.35 4.35 4.51
N SER A 121 -0.42 4.59 3.58
CA SER A 121 -0.64 4.33 2.15
C SER A 121 -0.87 2.85 1.87
N MET A 122 -0.09 1.95 2.47
CA MET A 122 -0.27 0.50 2.32
C MET A 122 -1.60 0.01 2.93
N LEU A 123 -2.00 0.54 4.09
CA LEU A 123 -3.31 0.26 4.67
C LEU A 123 -4.44 0.77 3.77
N GLY A 124 -4.25 1.95 3.17
CA GLY A 124 -5.16 2.47 2.15
C GLY A 124 -5.31 1.55 0.95
N VAL A 125 -4.21 1.00 0.41
CA VAL A 125 -4.25 0.03 -0.70
C VAL A 125 -5.07 -1.20 -0.33
N VAL A 126 -4.81 -1.82 0.83
CA VAL A 126 -5.45 -3.11 1.19
C VAL A 126 -6.89 -2.97 1.68
N PHE A 127 -7.30 -1.77 2.11
CA PHE A 127 -8.68 -1.54 2.52
C PHE A 127 -9.54 -0.81 1.47
N SER A 128 -8.97 -0.30 0.39
CA SER A 128 -9.75 0.37 -0.66
C SER A 128 -10.68 -0.60 -1.40
N ASP A 129 -11.94 -0.20 -1.50
CA ASP A 129 -12.97 -0.86 -2.31
C ASP A 129 -13.40 0.01 -3.52
N ASN A 130 -12.62 1.01 -3.85
CA ASN A 130 -12.82 1.89 -5.00
C ASN A 130 -11.56 1.92 -5.85
N LEU A 131 -11.69 1.76 -7.17
CA LEU A 131 -10.55 1.72 -8.11
C LEU A 131 -9.68 2.97 -8.02
N MET A 132 -10.31 4.17 -7.96
CA MET A 132 -9.57 5.43 -7.86
C MET A 132 -8.93 5.59 -6.48
N GLY A 133 -9.64 5.19 -5.41
CA GLY A 133 -9.09 5.16 -4.06
C GLY A 133 -7.86 4.26 -3.96
N LEU A 134 -7.94 3.04 -4.50
CA LEU A 134 -6.82 2.11 -4.58
C LEU A 134 -5.64 2.74 -5.35
N TYR A 135 -5.90 3.35 -6.52
CA TYR A 135 -4.86 4.00 -7.32
C TYR A 135 -4.15 5.14 -6.57
N VAL A 136 -4.91 6.02 -5.91
CA VAL A 136 -4.33 7.13 -5.12
C VAL A 136 -3.40 6.58 -4.03
N PHE A 137 -3.85 5.61 -3.24
CA PHE A 137 -3.00 5.01 -2.22
C PHE A 137 -1.82 4.23 -2.81
N TRP A 138 -1.99 3.61 -3.97
CA TRP A 138 -0.92 2.95 -4.72
C TRP A 138 0.20 3.92 -5.07
N GLU A 139 -0.12 5.11 -5.59
CA GLU A 139 0.87 6.13 -5.90
C GLU A 139 1.49 6.76 -4.65
N LEU A 140 0.71 6.93 -3.58
CA LEU A 140 1.24 7.37 -2.29
C LEU A 140 2.27 6.38 -1.72
N THR A 141 2.11 5.06 -1.98
CA THR A 141 3.16 4.09 -1.62
C THR A 141 4.42 4.27 -2.46
N SER A 142 4.32 4.63 -3.74
CA SER A 142 5.48 4.91 -4.61
C SER A 142 6.25 6.14 -4.12
N ILE A 143 5.54 7.22 -3.79
CA ILE A 143 6.15 8.46 -3.29
C ILE A 143 6.81 8.24 -1.92
N SER A 144 6.09 7.62 -0.99
CA SER A 144 6.63 7.41 0.37
C SER A 144 7.80 6.43 0.39
N SER A 145 7.79 5.40 -0.46
CA SER A 145 8.93 4.50 -0.62
C SER A 145 10.14 5.20 -1.25
N PHE A 146 9.93 6.07 -2.25
CA PHE A 146 10.99 6.92 -2.80
C PHE A 146 11.68 7.73 -1.71
N LEU A 147 10.91 8.39 -0.83
CA LEU A 147 11.45 9.18 0.29
C LEU A 147 12.23 8.31 1.29
N LEU A 148 11.78 7.08 1.55
CA LEU A 148 12.46 6.14 2.43
C LEU A 148 13.75 5.59 1.81
N ILE A 149 13.75 5.24 0.52
CA ILE A 149 14.94 4.75 -0.19
C ILE A 149 15.96 5.87 -0.29
N ALA A 150 15.53 7.10 -0.56
CA ALA A 150 16.36 8.29 -0.62
C ALA A 150 16.77 8.84 0.76
N PHE A 151 16.52 8.14 1.87
CA PHE A 151 16.76 8.66 3.21
C PHE A 151 18.19 9.19 3.39
N TRP A 152 19.19 8.45 2.87
CA TRP A 152 20.58 8.91 2.80
C TRP A 152 20.86 9.65 1.49
N PHE A 153 20.08 10.70 1.21
CA PHE A 153 20.10 11.47 -0.06
C PHE A 153 21.50 12.02 -0.45
N HIS A 154 22.43 12.18 0.51
CA HIS A 154 23.81 12.57 0.25
C HIS A 154 24.60 11.47 -0.48
N ARG A 155 24.17 10.21 -0.40
CA ARG A 155 24.77 9.09 -1.12
C ARG A 155 24.21 9.02 -2.54
N LYS A 156 25.09 9.02 -3.55
CA LYS A 156 24.69 8.96 -4.97
C LYS A 156 23.86 7.70 -5.26
N LEU A 157 24.29 6.53 -4.77
CA LEU A 157 23.60 5.26 -5.01
C LEU A 157 22.18 5.26 -4.43
N SER A 158 21.97 5.83 -3.23
CA SER A 158 20.64 5.96 -2.61
C SER A 158 19.69 6.81 -3.48
N ARG A 159 20.17 7.93 -4.04
CA ARG A 159 19.35 8.76 -4.95
C ARG A 159 19.03 8.04 -6.25
N GLU A 160 20.01 7.42 -6.88
CA GLU A 160 19.82 6.68 -8.15
C GLU A 160 18.86 5.49 -7.95
N GLY A 161 19.01 4.74 -6.85
CA GLY A 161 18.13 3.63 -6.49
C GLY A 161 16.70 4.10 -6.26
N ALA A 162 16.50 5.20 -5.54
CA ALA A 162 15.20 5.79 -5.30
C ALA A 162 14.53 6.28 -6.59
N GLN A 163 15.26 6.99 -7.45
CA GLN A 163 14.75 7.48 -8.74
C GLN A 163 14.36 6.32 -9.65
N LYS A 164 15.19 5.28 -9.75
CA LYS A 164 14.92 4.10 -10.55
C LYS A 164 13.66 3.36 -10.06
N SER A 165 13.54 3.17 -8.74
CA SER A 165 12.36 2.57 -8.13
C SER A 165 11.10 3.39 -8.44
N LEU A 166 11.14 4.71 -8.24
CA LEU A 166 10.00 5.59 -8.51
C LEU A 166 9.57 5.52 -9.98
N LEU A 167 10.51 5.69 -10.92
CA LEU A 167 10.18 5.70 -12.35
C LEU A 167 9.52 4.39 -12.80
N ILE A 168 10.05 3.24 -12.38
CA ILE A 168 9.49 1.94 -12.78
C ILE A 168 8.12 1.72 -12.14
N THR A 169 7.97 1.98 -10.85
CA THR A 169 6.70 1.71 -10.15
C THR A 169 5.59 2.67 -10.56
N VAL A 170 5.89 3.94 -10.81
CA VAL A 170 4.91 4.93 -11.29
C VAL A 170 4.52 4.65 -12.75
N SER A 171 5.47 4.25 -13.62
CA SER A 171 5.12 3.84 -14.99
C SER A 171 4.13 2.66 -15.01
N GLY A 172 4.34 1.67 -14.12
CA GLY A 172 3.39 0.58 -13.93
C GLY A 172 2.06 1.03 -13.35
N GLY A 173 2.09 2.01 -12.43
CA GLY A 173 0.88 2.62 -11.87
C GLY A 173 0.05 3.33 -12.94
N PHE A 174 0.66 4.05 -13.88
CA PHE A 174 -0.05 4.63 -15.03
C PHE A 174 -0.68 3.57 -15.94
N ALA A 175 0.02 2.48 -16.21
CA ALA A 175 -0.56 1.37 -16.95
C ALA A 175 -1.78 0.79 -16.23
N MET A 176 -1.68 0.55 -14.91
CA MET A 176 -2.78 0.10 -14.07
C MET A 176 -3.97 1.08 -14.09
N LEU A 177 -3.72 2.39 -14.05
CA LEU A 177 -4.78 3.40 -14.12
C LEU A 177 -5.57 3.28 -15.43
N VAL A 178 -4.88 3.11 -16.57
CA VAL A 178 -5.56 2.89 -17.85
C VAL A 178 -6.38 1.60 -17.81
N GLY A 179 -5.84 0.52 -17.22
CA GLY A 179 -6.59 -0.73 -16.98
C GLY A 179 -7.84 -0.51 -16.13
N PHE A 180 -7.76 0.28 -15.06
CA PHE A 180 -8.91 0.62 -14.20
C PHE A 180 -9.97 1.45 -14.95
N ILE A 181 -9.55 2.38 -15.82
CA ILE A 181 -10.48 3.14 -16.67
C ILE A 181 -11.20 2.20 -17.64
N MET A 182 -10.49 1.23 -18.25
CA MET A 182 -11.13 0.22 -19.11
C MET A 182 -12.14 -0.63 -18.34
N VAL A 183 -11.80 -1.07 -17.12
CA VAL A 183 -12.72 -1.79 -16.23
C VAL A 183 -13.96 -0.96 -15.91
N TYR A 184 -13.77 0.33 -15.58
CA TYR A 184 -14.88 1.25 -15.32
C TYR A 184 -15.80 1.41 -16.55
N VAL A 185 -15.23 1.53 -17.75
CA VAL A 185 -16.01 1.64 -19.00
C VAL A 185 -16.85 0.38 -19.26
N MET A 186 -16.36 -0.80 -18.85
CA MET A 186 -17.10 -2.06 -19.00
C MET A 186 -18.17 -2.24 -17.93
N ALA A 187 -17.82 -2.03 -16.67
CA ALA A 187 -18.67 -2.37 -15.52
C ALA A 187 -19.57 -1.21 -15.06
N ASP A 188 -19.33 0.02 -15.53
CA ASP A 188 -20.03 1.26 -15.11
C ASP A 188 -20.03 1.48 -13.58
N THR A 189 -19.02 0.95 -12.90
CA THR A 189 -18.85 1.12 -11.45
C THR A 189 -17.37 1.22 -11.08
N MET A 190 -17.07 2.00 -10.02
CA MET A 190 -15.74 2.10 -9.39
C MET A 190 -15.58 1.16 -8.19
N SER A 191 -16.65 0.49 -7.72
CA SER A 191 -16.60 -0.43 -6.59
C SER A 191 -15.96 -1.75 -6.98
N ILE A 192 -14.86 -2.13 -6.31
CA ILE A 192 -14.12 -3.37 -6.60
C ILE A 192 -15.00 -4.60 -6.33
N ARG A 193 -15.85 -4.58 -5.30
CA ARG A 193 -16.76 -5.68 -5.01
C ARG A 193 -17.80 -5.88 -6.09
N GLU A 194 -18.38 -4.80 -6.62
CA GLU A 194 -19.32 -4.88 -7.74
C GLU A 194 -18.62 -5.37 -8.99
N ILE A 195 -17.41 -4.87 -9.29
CA ILE A 195 -16.60 -5.32 -10.41
C ILE A 195 -16.34 -6.83 -10.34
N ILE A 196 -16.03 -7.37 -9.17
CA ILE A 196 -15.81 -8.82 -8.97
C ILE A 196 -17.04 -9.64 -9.33
N THR A 197 -18.25 -9.10 -9.18
CA THR A 197 -19.50 -9.82 -9.52
C THR A 197 -19.91 -9.64 -10.97
N ILE A 198 -19.68 -8.47 -11.56
CA ILE A 198 -20.18 -8.10 -12.91
C ILE A 198 -19.19 -8.52 -14.01
N LEU A 199 -17.92 -8.25 -13.81
CA LEU A 199 -16.93 -8.32 -14.88
C LEU A 199 -16.62 -9.74 -15.40
N PRO A 200 -16.71 -10.82 -14.60
CA PRO A 200 -16.51 -12.19 -15.11
C PRO A 200 -17.48 -12.58 -16.24
N GLU A 201 -18.69 -11.99 -16.27
CA GLU A 201 -19.68 -12.22 -17.31
C GLU A 201 -19.37 -11.48 -18.63
N MET A 202 -18.37 -10.58 -18.61
CA MET A 202 -17.95 -9.74 -19.72
C MET A 202 -16.61 -10.17 -20.36
N SER A 203 -16.22 -11.42 -20.21
CA SER A 203 -14.94 -11.96 -20.74
C SER A 203 -14.78 -11.78 -22.25
N ASP A 204 -15.90 -11.81 -23.00
CA ASP A 204 -15.88 -11.60 -24.47
C ASP A 204 -15.73 -10.13 -24.88
N HIS A 205 -15.73 -9.19 -23.92
CA HIS A 205 -15.62 -7.77 -24.24
C HIS A 205 -14.20 -7.41 -24.74
N PRO A 206 -14.04 -6.61 -25.84
CA PRO A 206 -12.73 -6.31 -26.43
C PRO A 206 -11.73 -5.65 -25.46
N LEU A 207 -12.20 -4.94 -24.44
CA LEU A 207 -11.36 -4.28 -23.43
C LEU A 207 -10.95 -5.20 -22.28
N PHE A 208 -11.52 -6.41 -22.15
CA PHE A 208 -11.30 -7.28 -21.00
C PHE A 208 -9.83 -7.73 -20.88
N ALA A 209 -9.29 -8.37 -21.91
CA ALA A 209 -7.91 -8.81 -21.94
C ALA A 209 -6.88 -7.65 -21.88
N PRO A 210 -7.04 -6.53 -22.61
CA PRO A 210 -6.18 -5.35 -22.44
C PRO A 210 -6.20 -4.78 -21.02
N ALA A 211 -7.38 -4.69 -20.38
CA ALA A 211 -7.48 -4.22 -19.00
C ALA A 211 -6.71 -5.13 -18.02
N MET A 212 -6.88 -6.46 -18.17
CA MET A 212 -6.16 -7.47 -17.39
C MET A 212 -4.64 -7.28 -17.51
N VAL A 213 -4.11 -7.19 -18.73
CA VAL A 213 -2.67 -7.03 -18.98
C VAL A 213 -2.13 -5.74 -18.35
N LEU A 214 -2.85 -4.63 -18.48
CA LEU A 214 -2.43 -3.34 -17.92
C LEU A 214 -2.45 -3.32 -16.39
N ILE A 215 -3.43 -3.98 -15.76
CA ILE A 215 -3.48 -4.15 -14.30
C ILE A 215 -2.32 -5.04 -13.84
N LEU A 216 -2.04 -6.14 -14.53
CA LEU A 216 -0.90 -7.02 -14.25
C LEU A 216 0.45 -6.30 -14.40
N LEU A 217 0.61 -5.42 -15.41
CA LEU A 217 1.81 -4.58 -15.52
C LEU A 217 2.03 -3.72 -14.28
N GLY A 218 0.98 -3.11 -13.74
CA GLY A 218 1.05 -2.37 -12.49
C GLY A 218 1.50 -3.26 -11.32
N ALA A 219 0.91 -4.45 -11.19
CA ALA A 219 1.27 -5.42 -10.16
C ALA A 219 2.74 -5.88 -10.30
N PHE A 220 3.18 -6.20 -11.51
CA PHE A 220 4.52 -6.74 -11.79
C PHE A 220 5.62 -5.72 -11.57
N THR A 221 5.42 -4.46 -11.94
CA THR A 221 6.37 -3.39 -11.66
C THR A 221 6.57 -3.19 -10.16
N LYS A 222 5.50 -3.21 -9.37
CA LYS A 222 5.54 -3.06 -7.92
C LYS A 222 6.14 -4.26 -7.22
N SER A 223 5.85 -5.48 -7.71
CA SER A 223 6.35 -6.74 -7.16
C SER A 223 7.72 -7.14 -7.69
N ALA A 224 8.39 -6.26 -8.45
CA ALA A 224 9.70 -6.50 -9.05
C ALA A 224 9.77 -7.81 -9.84
N GLN A 225 8.70 -8.15 -10.58
CA GLN A 225 8.68 -9.30 -11.49
C GLN A 225 9.51 -9.01 -12.74
N PHE A 226 10.01 -10.08 -13.39
CA PHE A 226 10.71 -9.92 -14.65
C PHE A 226 9.78 -9.29 -15.72
N PRO A 227 10.25 -8.30 -16.51
CA PRO A 227 11.60 -7.73 -16.58
C PRO A 227 11.82 -6.52 -15.64
N PHE A 228 10.86 -6.15 -14.79
CA PHE A 228 10.86 -4.93 -13.96
C PHE A 228 11.64 -5.06 -12.65
N HIS A 229 12.31 -6.18 -12.40
CA HIS A 229 13.05 -6.45 -11.15
C HIS A 229 14.29 -5.57 -10.93
N ILE A 230 14.76 -4.87 -11.95
CA ILE A 230 16.03 -4.13 -11.96
C ILE A 230 16.10 -2.98 -10.95
N TRP A 231 14.98 -2.51 -10.41
CA TRP A 231 14.96 -1.47 -9.38
C TRP A 231 15.22 -2.02 -7.97
N LEU A 232 14.82 -3.26 -7.70
CA LEU A 232 14.83 -3.84 -6.37
C LEU A 232 16.25 -3.94 -5.77
N PRO A 233 17.30 -4.46 -6.47
CA PRO A 233 18.66 -4.48 -5.94
C PRO A 233 19.21 -3.09 -5.63
N THR A 234 18.89 -2.08 -6.46
CA THR A 234 19.36 -0.70 -6.26
C THR A 234 18.61 0.00 -5.12
N ALA A 235 17.38 -0.39 -4.83
CA ALA A 235 16.61 0.12 -3.70
C ALA A 235 17.11 -0.38 -2.33
N MET A 236 17.93 -1.45 -2.30
CA MET A 236 18.55 -1.96 -1.07
C MET A 236 19.60 -1.03 -0.44
N GLU A 237 19.96 0.07 -1.09
CA GLU A 237 20.76 1.16 -0.50
C GLU A 237 20.02 1.92 0.62
N ALA A 238 18.74 1.66 0.81
CA ALA A 238 17.95 2.17 1.94
C ALA A 238 18.47 1.63 3.29
N PRO A 239 18.20 2.31 4.42
CA PRO A 239 18.46 1.76 5.75
C PRO A 239 17.85 0.36 5.92
N THR A 240 18.58 -0.56 6.57
CA THR A 240 18.15 -1.97 6.74
C THR A 240 16.70 -2.12 7.22
N PRO A 241 16.19 -1.36 8.23
CA PRO A 241 14.80 -1.48 8.64
C PRO A 241 13.81 -1.08 7.52
N VAL A 242 14.17 -0.11 6.67
CA VAL A 242 13.37 0.28 5.50
C VAL A 242 13.34 -0.87 4.49
N SER A 243 14.51 -1.42 4.14
CA SER A 243 14.60 -2.52 3.18
C SER A 243 13.80 -3.74 3.65
N ALA A 244 13.86 -4.08 4.95
CA ALA A 244 13.07 -5.15 5.52
C ALA A 244 11.56 -4.87 5.42
N TYR A 245 11.12 -3.64 5.66
CA TYR A 245 9.71 -3.29 5.60
C TYR A 245 9.18 -3.23 4.17
N LEU A 246 9.85 -2.48 3.29
CA LEU A 246 9.41 -2.26 1.91
C LEU A 246 9.44 -3.55 1.08
N HIS A 247 10.55 -4.29 1.14
CA HIS A 247 10.82 -5.33 0.14
C HIS A 247 10.39 -6.73 0.59
N SER A 248 10.31 -7.01 1.88
CA SER A 248 9.86 -8.32 2.36
C SER A 248 8.40 -8.35 2.77
N ALA A 249 7.88 -7.26 3.39
CA ALA A 249 6.61 -7.30 4.08
C ALA A 249 5.47 -6.55 3.39
N THR A 250 5.77 -5.48 2.62
CA THR A 250 4.73 -4.53 2.24
C THR A 250 4.73 -4.15 0.76
N MET A 251 5.64 -3.30 0.27
CA MET A 251 5.58 -2.71 -1.08
C MET A 251 5.50 -3.77 -2.19
N VAL A 252 6.41 -4.74 -2.16
CA VAL A 252 6.46 -5.83 -3.16
C VAL A 252 5.21 -6.71 -3.04
N LYS A 253 4.65 -6.84 -1.84
CA LYS A 253 3.42 -7.61 -1.60
C LYS A 253 2.16 -6.88 -2.08
N ALA A 254 2.20 -5.56 -2.32
CA ALA A 254 1.05 -4.83 -2.87
C ALA A 254 0.64 -5.36 -4.26
N GLY A 255 1.60 -5.72 -5.13
CA GLY A 255 1.27 -6.33 -6.42
C GLY A 255 0.67 -7.73 -6.26
N ILE A 256 1.16 -8.54 -5.31
CA ILE A 256 0.56 -9.84 -4.98
C ILE A 256 -0.86 -9.66 -4.45
N TYR A 257 -1.09 -8.67 -3.58
CA TYR A 257 -2.42 -8.30 -3.10
C TYR A 257 -3.36 -7.96 -4.27
N LEU A 258 -2.89 -7.12 -5.21
CA LEU A 258 -3.69 -6.73 -6.37
C LEU A 258 -4.06 -7.93 -7.24
N VAL A 259 -3.10 -8.81 -7.55
CA VAL A 259 -3.37 -10.06 -8.29
C VAL A 259 -4.39 -10.92 -7.55
N ALA A 260 -4.21 -11.15 -6.24
CA ALA A 260 -5.15 -11.94 -5.44
C ALA A 260 -6.56 -11.31 -5.42
N ARG A 261 -6.65 -9.96 -5.32
CA ARG A 261 -7.92 -9.24 -5.30
C ARG A 261 -8.67 -9.33 -6.63
N PHE A 262 -7.96 -9.34 -7.76
CA PHE A 262 -8.56 -9.43 -9.10
C PHE A 262 -8.62 -10.85 -9.67
N THR A 263 -8.11 -11.86 -8.96
CA THR A 263 -8.24 -13.26 -9.37
C THR A 263 -9.70 -13.71 -9.59
N PRO A 264 -10.69 -13.32 -8.78
CA PRO A 264 -12.09 -13.67 -9.08
C PRO A 264 -12.62 -13.08 -10.37
N VAL A 265 -12.04 -11.97 -10.84
CA VAL A 265 -12.43 -11.29 -12.10
C VAL A 265 -11.80 -11.99 -13.31
N PHE A 266 -10.49 -12.18 -13.30
CA PHE A 266 -9.71 -12.62 -14.46
C PHE A 266 -9.31 -14.10 -14.41
N GLY A 267 -9.59 -14.80 -13.32
CA GLY A 267 -9.15 -16.19 -13.12
C GLY A 267 -9.83 -17.22 -14.03
N SER A 268 -10.86 -16.84 -14.80
CA SER A 268 -11.42 -17.66 -15.89
C SER A 268 -10.54 -17.63 -17.15
N GLU A 269 -9.68 -16.62 -17.28
CA GLU A 269 -8.80 -16.48 -18.44
C GLU A 269 -7.56 -17.34 -18.30
N GLU A 270 -7.28 -18.16 -19.31
CA GLU A 270 -6.08 -19.01 -19.34
C GLU A 270 -4.79 -18.17 -19.18
N MET A 271 -4.77 -16.98 -19.80
CA MET A 271 -3.63 -16.04 -19.73
C MET A 271 -3.33 -15.54 -18.31
N TRP A 272 -4.28 -15.61 -17.36
CA TRP A 272 -4.07 -15.19 -15.97
C TRP A 272 -3.07 -16.07 -15.23
N PHE A 273 -2.94 -17.34 -15.62
CA PHE A 273 -2.10 -18.33 -14.96
C PHE A 273 -0.72 -18.50 -15.61
N TRP A 274 -0.46 -17.87 -16.76
CA TRP A 274 0.82 -17.89 -17.47
C TRP A 274 1.63 -16.60 -17.24
#